data_3bc3bcaf4c96038502344e0688014593
#
_entry.id   3bc3bcaf4c96038502344e0688014593
#
_cell.length_a   1.000
_cell.length_b   1.000
_cell.length_c   1.000
_cell.angle_alpha   90.00
_cell.angle_beta   90.00
_cell.angle_gamma   90.00
#
_symmetry.space_group_name_H-M   'P 1'
#
loop_
_entity.id
_entity.type
_entity.pdbx_description
1 polymer ?
#
loop_
_entity_poly.entity_id
_entity_poly.type
_entity_poly.pdbx_seq_one_letter_code
_entity_poly.pdbx_strand_id
1 'polypeptide(L)'
;MERKIKRNEKKNSNKAVAITASQKKHWSLGLLDSMKDPTLKVIEDDSIVVIKDKYPKARFHYLVLPKENISTIWNITKSHENLLRHMDDVAEELTKKHPEHKFLIGYHSMPSMQRMHLHVISTDFNSPCLKTKQHWNSFTTPFFMHSKELCKQLKENGELKKISLTTSKQYLNSELKCHLCPMKLKNMPQLKKHVILHV
;
A
#
# COMPACT_ATOMS: atom_id res chain seq x y z
N MET A 1 -66.25 37.74 37.77
CA MET A 1 -65.56 36.51 37.28
C MET A 1 -64.47 36.93 36.30
N GLU A 2 -63.26 37.15 36.78
CA GLU A 2 -62.12 37.56 35.95
C GLU A 2 -61.19 36.36 35.74
N ARG A 3 -60.98 35.96 34.50
CA ARG A 3 -60.00 34.92 34.14
C ARG A 3 -58.66 35.57 33.90
N LYS A 4 -57.72 35.28 34.79
CA LYS A 4 -56.29 35.65 34.62
C LYS A 4 -55.64 34.76 33.50
N ILE A 5 -55.17 35.41 32.45
CA ILE A 5 -54.35 34.83 31.38
C ILE A 5 -52.92 34.90 31.86
N LYS A 6 -52.28 33.71 32.08
CA LYS A 6 -50.85 33.60 32.33
C LYS A 6 -50.09 33.56 30.99
N ARG A 7 -49.25 34.56 30.73
CA ARG A 7 -48.27 34.56 29.64
C ARG A 7 -47.10 33.66 30.02
N ASN A 8 -46.85 32.63 29.22
CA ASN A 8 -45.63 31.83 29.29
C ASN A 8 -44.57 32.49 28.40
N GLU A 9 -43.56 33.06 29.01
CA GLU A 9 -42.35 33.51 28.34
C GLU A 9 -41.45 32.28 28.10
N LYS A 10 -41.30 31.87 26.84
CA LYS A 10 -40.28 30.88 26.41
C LYS A 10 -38.92 31.56 26.31
N LYS A 11 -38.03 31.27 27.26
CA LYS A 11 -36.62 31.61 27.15
C LYS A 11 -36.01 30.75 26.05
N ASN A 12 -35.65 31.36 24.92
CA ASN A 12 -34.80 30.79 23.90
C ASN A 12 -33.36 30.81 24.40
N SER A 13 -32.86 29.68 24.85
CA SER A 13 -31.44 29.45 25.06
C SER A 13 -30.79 28.95 23.76
N ASN A 14 -30.20 29.87 23.02
CA ASN A 14 -29.31 29.51 21.91
C ASN A 14 -28.08 28.78 22.44
N LYS A 15 -28.12 27.44 22.47
CA LYS A 15 -26.90 26.62 22.57
C LYS A 15 -26.26 26.58 21.19
N ALA A 16 -25.17 27.33 21.03
CA ALA A 16 -24.28 27.17 19.91
C ALA A 16 -23.68 25.74 19.97
N VAL A 17 -24.17 24.89 19.09
CA VAL A 17 -23.58 23.55 18.89
C VAL A 17 -22.29 23.77 18.12
N ALA A 18 -21.14 23.67 18.80
CA ALA A 18 -19.85 23.59 18.19
C ALA A 18 -19.79 22.27 17.40
N ILE A 19 -19.92 22.37 16.09
CA ILE A 19 -19.74 21.24 15.17
C ILE A 19 -18.24 21.00 15.07
N THR A 20 -17.71 20.12 15.90
CA THR A 20 -16.40 19.51 15.67
C THR A 20 -16.56 18.49 14.53
N ALA A 21 -16.44 18.97 13.31
CA ALA A 21 -16.33 18.11 12.13
C ALA A 21 -14.96 17.42 12.16
N SER A 22 -14.85 16.33 12.90
CA SER A 22 -13.84 15.32 12.71
C SER A 22 -14.09 14.70 11.33
N GLN A 23 -13.56 15.30 10.27
CA GLN A 23 -13.51 14.70 8.95
C GLN A 23 -12.72 13.40 9.10
N LYS A 24 -13.38 12.25 9.08
CA LYS A 24 -12.74 10.94 8.96
C LYS A 24 -11.95 10.96 7.66
N LYS A 25 -10.65 11.22 7.75
CA LYS A 25 -9.72 11.20 6.63
C LYS A 25 -9.89 9.84 5.94
N HIS A 26 -10.18 9.85 4.65
CA HIS A 26 -10.41 8.61 3.90
C HIS A 26 -9.11 7.77 3.97
N TRP A 27 -9.23 6.50 4.35
CA TRP A 27 -8.10 5.57 4.57
C TRP A 27 -7.13 5.49 3.37
N SER A 28 -7.63 5.71 2.14
CA SER A 28 -6.81 5.71 0.92
C SER A 28 -5.76 6.81 0.88
N LEU A 29 -5.89 7.87 1.70
CA LEU A 29 -4.93 8.97 1.82
C LEU A 29 -3.90 8.75 2.94
N GLY A 30 -3.96 7.62 3.64
CA GLY A 30 -3.09 7.31 4.79
C GLY A 30 -1.60 7.29 4.47
N LEU A 31 -1.20 7.08 3.20
CA LEU A 31 0.21 7.14 2.80
C LEU A 31 0.80 8.55 2.91
N LEU A 32 0.02 9.59 2.60
CA LEU A 32 0.47 10.98 2.75
C LEU A 32 0.78 11.33 4.21
N ASP A 33 0.02 10.78 5.15
CA ASP A 33 0.30 10.95 6.56
C ASP A 33 1.52 10.13 7.00
N SER A 34 1.66 8.90 6.48
CA SER A 34 2.81 8.04 6.76
C SER A 34 4.13 8.64 6.23
N MET A 35 4.12 9.35 5.09
CA MET A 35 5.31 10.07 4.58
C MET A 35 5.79 11.18 5.52
N LYS A 36 4.90 11.74 6.33
CA LYS A 36 5.21 12.82 7.29
C LYS A 36 5.58 12.29 8.67
N ASP A 37 5.31 11.01 8.94
CA ASP A 37 5.56 10.39 10.24
C ASP A 37 7.05 10.08 10.41
N PRO A 38 7.76 10.77 11.32
CA PRO A 38 9.20 10.57 11.53
C PRO A 38 9.53 9.16 12.04
N THR A 39 8.58 8.46 12.67
CA THR A 39 8.79 7.10 13.19
C THR A 39 8.79 6.04 12.10
N LEU A 40 8.17 6.32 10.96
CA LEU A 40 8.12 5.44 9.80
C LEU A 40 9.20 5.79 8.76
N LYS A 41 9.65 7.03 8.72
CA LYS A 41 10.60 7.54 7.71
C LYS A 41 11.97 6.88 7.87
N VAL A 42 12.53 6.40 6.76
CA VAL A 42 13.83 5.72 6.68
C VAL A 42 14.84 6.55 5.88
N ILE A 43 14.41 7.07 4.73
CA ILE A 43 15.21 7.89 3.82
C ILE A 43 14.30 8.99 3.27
N GLU A 44 14.87 10.14 3.03
CA GLU A 44 14.23 11.23 2.29
C GLU A 44 15.26 12.00 1.50
N ASP A 45 14.97 12.26 0.23
CA ASP A 45 15.74 13.17 -0.64
C ASP A 45 14.78 14.14 -1.35
N ASP A 46 15.28 14.85 -2.38
CA ASP A 46 14.49 15.85 -3.11
C ASP A 46 13.31 15.25 -3.88
N SER A 47 13.40 13.98 -4.30
CA SER A 47 12.47 13.32 -5.21
C SER A 47 11.56 12.30 -4.53
N ILE A 48 12.05 11.62 -3.49
CA ILE A 48 11.36 10.49 -2.85
C ILE A 48 11.38 10.53 -1.33
N VAL A 49 10.48 9.74 -0.74
CA VAL A 49 10.48 9.36 0.68
C VAL A 49 10.38 7.86 0.79
N VAL A 50 11.25 7.24 1.59
CA VAL A 50 11.16 5.83 1.98
C VAL A 50 10.60 5.73 3.37
N ILE A 51 9.58 4.90 3.54
CA ILE A 51 8.99 4.62 4.85
C ILE A 51 8.93 3.12 5.12
N LYS A 52 8.91 2.73 6.40
CA LYS A 52 8.45 1.39 6.78
C LYS A 52 6.95 1.30 6.55
N ASP A 53 6.47 0.19 5.98
CA ASP A 53 5.02 -0.03 5.86
C ASP A 53 4.42 -0.17 7.27
N LYS A 54 3.39 0.61 7.55
CA LYS A 54 2.66 0.58 8.84
C LYS A 54 2.01 -0.78 9.13
N TYR A 55 1.67 -1.52 8.07
CA TYR A 55 1.06 -2.84 8.15
C TYR A 55 1.87 -3.88 7.36
N PRO A 56 3.13 -4.14 7.75
CA PRO A 56 4.07 -4.92 6.96
C PRO A 56 3.54 -6.33 6.69
N LYS A 57 3.80 -6.87 5.50
CA LYS A 57 3.40 -8.23 5.13
C LYS A 57 4.53 -9.24 5.23
N ALA A 58 5.76 -8.77 5.54
CA ALA A 58 6.94 -9.58 5.78
C ALA A 58 7.78 -8.95 6.91
N ARG A 59 8.89 -9.57 7.29
CA ARG A 59 9.83 -9.05 8.31
C ARG A 59 10.35 -7.67 7.92
N PHE A 60 10.72 -7.49 6.65
CA PHE A 60 11.12 -6.21 6.07
C PHE A 60 10.12 -5.82 4.99
N HIS A 61 9.48 -4.69 5.16
CA HIS A 61 8.54 -4.15 4.18
C HIS A 61 8.64 -2.63 4.19
N TYR A 62 9.26 -2.10 3.13
CA TYR A 62 9.41 -0.67 2.90
C TYR A 62 8.55 -0.23 1.71
N LEU A 63 8.19 1.04 1.72
CA LEU A 63 7.53 1.71 0.60
C LEU A 63 8.40 2.87 0.15
N VAL A 64 8.74 2.92 -1.13
CA VAL A 64 9.40 4.07 -1.76
C VAL A 64 8.33 4.88 -2.46
N LEU A 65 8.15 6.13 -2.07
CA LEU A 65 7.08 7.00 -2.57
C LEU A 65 7.69 8.25 -3.24
N PRO A 66 7.22 8.62 -4.44
CA PRO A 66 7.62 9.89 -5.04
C PRO A 66 7.02 11.06 -4.28
N LYS A 67 7.76 12.17 -4.16
CA LYS A 67 7.23 13.45 -3.68
C LYS A 67 6.28 14.08 -4.70
N GLU A 68 6.53 13.84 -5.96
CA GLU A 68 5.61 14.19 -7.05
C GLU A 68 4.24 13.53 -6.88
N ASN A 69 3.15 14.25 -7.22
CA ASN A 69 1.79 13.78 -7.01
C ASN A 69 1.34 12.78 -8.09
N ILE A 70 1.89 11.60 -8.08
CA ILE A 70 1.52 10.50 -8.96
C ILE A 70 0.55 9.58 -8.20
N SER A 71 -0.69 9.45 -8.67
CA SER A 71 -1.74 8.68 -7.97
C SER A 71 -1.50 7.18 -8.04
N THR A 72 -1.15 6.66 -9.22
CA THR A 72 -0.95 5.23 -9.48
C THR A 72 0.11 5.02 -10.55
N ILE A 73 0.61 3.79 -10.70
CA ILE A 73 1.51 3.42 -11.80
C ILE A 73 0.92 3.67 -13.19
N TRP A 74 -0.40 3.77 -13.32
CA TRP A 74 -1.09 4.02 -14.59
C TRP A 74 -1.04 5.49 -15.02
N ASN A 75 -0.53 6.38 -14.16
CA ASN A 75 -0.32 7.80 -14.45
C ASN A 75 1.13 8.10 -14.84
N ILE A 76 2.03 7.10 -14.83
CA ILE A 76 3.40 7.30 -15.27
C ILE A 76 3.49 7.35 -16.80
N THR A 77 4.45 8.14 -17.27
CA THR A 77 4.77 8.32 -18.67
C THR A 77 6.29 8.19 -18.86
N LYS A 78 6.77 8.22 -20.08
CA LYS A 78 8.20 8.16 -20.38
C LYS A 78 9.02 9.26 -19.69
N SER A 79 8.41 10.42 -19.38
CA SER A 79 9.08 11.49 -18.64
C SER A 79 9.45 11.11 -17.20
N HIS A 80 8.82 10.09 -16.63
CA HIS A 80 9.09 9.61 -15.27
C HIS A 80 10.19 8.51 -15.22
N GLU A 81 10.84 8.18 -16.34
CA GLU A 81 11.83 7.10 -16.39
C GLU A 81 12.98 7.31 -15.40
N ASN A 82 13.48 8.54 -15.27
CA ASN A 82 14.53 8.87 -14.31
C ASN A 82 14.08 8.72 -12.86
N LEU A 83 12.85 9.10 -12.54
CA LEU A 83 12.25 8.93 -11.21
C LEU A 83 12.12 7.45 -10.87
N LEU A 84 11.60 6.63 -11.79
CA LEU A 84 11.44 5.19 -11.57
C LEU A 84 12.79 4.51 -11.35
N ARG A 85 13.80 4.85 -12.14
CA ARG A 85 15.16 4.34 -11.97
C ARG A 85 15.71 4.70 -10.60
N HIS A 86 15.59 5.97 -10.19
CA HIS A 86 16.03 6.40 -8.86
C HIS A 86 15.31 5.65 -7.74
N MET A 87 13.99 5.42 -7.87
CA MET A 87 13.23 4.62 -6.90
C MET A 87 13.74 3.16 -6.83
N ASP A 88 14.08 2.56 -7.98
CA ASP A 88 14.65 1.21 -8.04
C ASP A 88 16.06 1.15 -7.43
N ASP A 89 16.92 2.11 -7.72
CA ASP A 89 18.28 2.18 -7.17
C ASP A 89 18.22 2.26 -5.62
N VAL A 90 17.35 3.11 -5.09
CA VAL A 90 17.14 3.22 -3.64
C VAL A 90 16.56 1.94 -3.05
N ALA A 91 15.64 1.28 -3.76
CA ALA A 91 15.08 0.01 -3.34
C ALA A 91 16.17 -1.09 -3.27
N GLU A 92 17.05 -1.16 -4.27
CA GLU A 92 18.19 -2.10 -4.27
C GLU A 92 19.17 -1.83 -3.13
N GLU A 93 19.48 -0.57 -2.83
CA GLU A 93 20.32 -0.20 -1.69
C GLU A 93 19.69 -0.62 -0.34
N LEU A 94 18.35 -0.54 -0.23
CA LEU A 94 17.65 -1.05 0.95
C LEU A 94 17.81 -2.56 1.12
N THR A 95 17.78 -3.32 0.03
CA THR A 95 17.94 -4.78 0.11
C THR A 95 19.35 -5.19 0.54
N LYS A 96 20.38 -4.42 0.16
CA LYS A 96 21.78 -4.66 0.56
C LYS A 96 22.01 -4.55 2.07
N LYS A 97 21.11 -3.86 2.79
CA LYS A 97 21.17 -3.78 4.27
C LYS A 97 20.75 -5.09 4.94
N HIS A 98 20.18 -6.03 4.20
CA HIS A 98 19.65 -7.30 4.67
C HIS A 98 20.06 -8.43 3.73
N PRO A 99 21.37 -8.69 3.55
CA PRO A 99 21.89 -9.59 2.54
C PRO A 99 21.45 -11.07 2.71
N GLU A 100 21.05 -11.44 3.93
CA GLU A 100 20.52 -12.76 4.27
C GLU A 100 19.09 -12.99 3.78
N HIS A 101 18.38 -11.93 3.33
CA HIS A 101 17.00 -12.00 2.86
C HIS A 101 16.90 -11.77 1.34
N LYS A 102 15.97 -12.50 0.71
CA LYS A 102 15.52 -12.20 -0.66
C LYS A 102 14.39 -11.20 -0.63
N PHE A 103 14.32 -10.34 -1.64
CA PHE A 103 13.30 -9.30 -1.73
C PHE A 103 12.54 -9.37 -3.05
N LEU A 104 11.29 -8.93 -3.01
CA LEU A 104 10.50 -8.52 -4.17
C LEU A 104 10.48 -6.99 -4.21
N ILE A 105 10.72 -6.42 -5.40
CA ILE A 105 10.65 -4.99 -5.67
C ILE A 105 9.63 -4.80 -6.79
N GLY A 106 8.56 -4.03 -6.53
CA GLY A 106 7.51 -3.86 -7.53
C GLY A 106 6.26 -3.15 -7.00
N TYR A 107 5.24 -3.15 -7.82
CA TYR A 107 4.00 -2.40 -7.62
C TYR A 107 2.79 -3.33 -7.66
N HIS A 108 1.74 -2.95 -6.95
CA HIS A 108 0.44 -3.57 -7.13
C HIS A 108 -0.25 -3.02 -8.39
N SER A 109 -0.76 -3.91 -9.25
CA SER A 109 -1.50 -3.51 -10.45
C SER A 109 -2.76 -2.71 -10.15
N MET A 110 -3.34 -2.90 -8.98
CA MET A 110 -4.47 -2.13 -8.45
C MET A 110 -4.20 -1.79 -6.98
N PRO A 111 -3.52 -0.67 -6.72
CA PRO A 111 -3.26 -0.27 -5.35
C PRO A 111 -4.55 0.10 -4.63
N SER A 112 -4.68 -0.33 -3.38
CA SER A 112 -5.80 0.02 -2.51
C SER A 112 -5.69 1.43 -1.94
N MET A 113 -4.48 1.99 -1.93
CA MET A 113 -4.20 3.33 -1.42
C MET A 113 -3.79 4.25 -2.56
N GLN A 114 -4.24 5.50 -2.49
CA GLN A 114 -3.80 6.56 -3.40
C GLN A 114 -2.37 6.98 -3.05
N ARG A 115 -1.63 7.38 -4.02
CA ARG A 115 -0.20 7.63 -4.09
C ARG A 115 0.55 6.41 -4.61
N MET A 116 1.21 6.59 -5.74
CA MET A 116 2.10 5.57 -6.27
C MET A 116 3.15 5.21 -5.21
N HIS A 117 3.40 3.94 -5.01
CA HIS A 117 4.40 3.44 -4.07
C HIS A 117 5.01 2.15 -4.58
N LEU A 118 6.34 2.09 -4.52
CA LEU A 118 7.12 0.90 -4.82
C LEU A 118 7.28 0.10 -3.53
N HIS A 119 6.86 -1.16 -3.56
CA HIS A 119 7.08 -2.10 -2.47
C HIS A 119 8.49 -2.69 -2.54
N VAL A 120 9.18 -2.70 -1.40
CA VAL A 120 10.42 -3.44 -1.16
C VAL A 120 10.14 -4.38 -0.01
N ILE A 121 9.89 -5.66 -0.30
CA ILE A 121 9.38 -6.62 0.67
C ILE A 121 10.19 -7.90 0.69
N SER A 122 10.58 -8.36 1.89
CA SER A 122 11.30 -9.62 2.05
C SER A 122 10.39 -10.83 1.78
N THR A 123 10.95 -11.90 1.19
CA THR A 123 10.15 -13.06 0.76
C THR A 123 9.89 -14.08 1.87
N ASP A 124 10.30 -13.80 3.10
CA ASP A 124 9.93 -14.60 4.27
C ASP A 124 8.44 -14.53 4.60
N PHE A 125 7.76 -13.44 4.20
CA PHE A 125 6.34 -13.18 4.49
C PHE A 125 5.94 -13.44 5.95
N ASN A 126 6.90 -13.28 6.87
CA ASN A 126 6.69 -13.53 8.30
C ASN A 126 6.20 -12.25 9.00
N SER A 127 4.90 -12.05 8.98
CA SER A 127 4.28 -10.89 9.63
C SER A 127 2.88 -11.21 10.19
N PRO A 128 2.53 -10.67 11.38
CA PRO A 128 1.16 -10.76 11.90
C PRO A 128 0.14 -9.98 11.05
N CYS A 129 0.59 -9.00 10.24
CA CYS A 129 -0.27 -8.24 9.34
C CYS A 129 -0.57 -8.94 8.02
N LEU A 130 0.08 -10.07 7.71
CA LEU A 130 -0.27 -10.94 6.61
C LEU A 130 -1.43 -11.86 7.04
N LYS A 131 -2.67 -11.41 6.83
CA LYS A 131 -3.86 -12.05 7.43
C LYS A 131 -4.75 -12.76 6.43
N THR A 132 -4.80 -12.30 5.18
CA THR A 132 -5.80 -12.76 4.20
C THR A 132 -5.14 -13.37 2.97
N LYS A 133 -5.90 -14.20 2.27
CA LYS A 133 -5.55 -14.75 0.95
C LYS A 133 -5.18 -13.64 -0.04
N GLN A 134 -5.92 -12.54 -0.03
CA GLN A 134 -5.64 -11.41 -0.91
C GLN A 134 -4.32 -10.71 -0.56
N HIS A 135 -3.96 -10.59 0.73
CA HIS A 135 -2.64 -10.09 1.12
C HIS A 135 -1.51 -10.97 0.57
N TRP A 136 -1.68 -12.30 0.61
CA TRP A 136 -0.70 -13.24 0.06
C TRP A 136 -0.63 -13.12 -1.47
N ASN A 137 -1.78 -13.26 -2.11
CA ASN A 137 -1.86 -13.28 -3.57
C ASN A 137 -1.46 -11.94 -4.21
N SER A 138 -1.55 -10.83 -3.47
CA SER A 138 -1.12 -9.53 -3.99
C SER A 138 0.39 -9.44 -4.23
N PHE A 139 1.19 -10.29 -3.57
CA PHE A 139 2.65 -10.33 -3.76
C PHE A 139 3.14 -11.59 -4.51
N THR A 140 2.32 -12.64 -4.61
CA THR A 140 2.74 -13.96 -5.11
C THR A 140 2.06 -14.39 -6.40
N THR A 141 1.30 -13.49 -7.04
CA THR A 141 0.66 -13.67 -8.34
C THR A 141 1.03 -12.51 -9.28
N PRO A 142 0.68 -12.55 -10.57
CA PRO A 142 0.90 -11.44 -11.50
C PRO A 142 0.15 -10.14 -11.16
N PHE A 143 -0.58 -10.10 -10.05
CA PHE A 143 -1.07 -8.86 -9.46
C PHE A 143 0.08 -7.94 -9.02
N PHE A 144 1.22 -8.54 -8.63
CA PHE A 144 2.46 -7.85 -8.33
C PHE A 144 3.28 -7.69 -9.60
N MET A 145 3.51 -6.46 -9.99
CA MET A 145 4.29 -6.08 -11.17
C MET A 145 5.70 -5.75 -10.73
N HIS A 146 6.68 -6.55 -11.15
CA HIS A 146 8.08 -6.29 -10.84
C HIS A 146 8.55 -4.98 -11.47
N SER A 147 9.27 -4.16 -10.71
CA SER A 147 9.69 -2.82 -11.13
C SER A 147 10.54 -2.85 -12.40
N LYS A 148 11.48 -3.77 -12.51
CA LYS A 148 12.35 -3.92 -13.70
C LYS A 148 11.54 -4.23 -14.96
N GLU A 149 10.52 -5.07 -14.85
CA GLU A 149 9.64 -5.38 -15.98
C GLU A 149 8.77 -4.18 -16.35
N LEU A 150 8.27 -3.45 -15.36
CA LEU A 150 7.52 -2.22 -15.57
C LEU A 150 8.37 -1.15 -16.27
N CYS A 151 9.61 -0.92 -15.82
CA CYS A 151 10.54 0.02 -16.45
C CYS A 151 10.86 -0.39 -17.90
N LYS A 152 11.04 -1.70 -18.16
CA LYS A 152 11.26 -2.24 -19.50
C LYS A 152 10.06 -1.97 -20.42
N GLN A 153 8.82 -2.28 -19.98
CA GLN A 153 7.61 -2.00 -20.74
C GLN A 153 7.45 -0.52 -21.07
N LEU A 154 7.71 0.36 -20.09
CA LEU A 154 7.62 1.81 -20.30
C LEU A 154 8.64 2.29 -21.33
N LYS A 155 9.88 1.79 -21.28
CA LYS A 155 10.94 2.14 -22.22
C LYS A 155 10.63 1.66 -23.64
N GLU A 156 10.14 0.43 -23.79
CA GLU A 156 9.86 -0.20 -25.08
C GLU A 156 8.58 0.33 -25.74
N ASN A 157 7.51 0.48 -24.96
CA ASN A 157 6.18 0.77 -25.50
C ASN A 157 5.72 2.22 -25.24
N GLY A 158 6.43 2.99 -24.39
CA GLY A 158 6.05 4.34 -23.98
C GLY A 158 4.90 4.38 -22.97
N GLU A 159 4.23 3.26 -22.73
CA GLU A 159 3.10 3.13 -21.80
C GLU A 159 3.08 1.73 -21.16
N LEU A 160 2.31 1.59 -20.09
CA LEU A 160 2.12 0.32 -19.41
C LEU A 160 0.83 -0.37 -19.85
N LYS A 161 0.91 -1.67 -20.09
CA LYS A 161 -0.27 -2.49 -20.38
C LYS A 161 -1.11 -2.71 -19.11
N LYS A 162 -2.27 -2.05 -19.05
CA LYS A 162 -3.20 -2.17 -17.93
C LYS A 162 -3.78 -3.58 -17.82
N ILE A 163 -3.81 -4.09 -16.58
CA ILE A 163 -4.50 -5.33 -16.25
C ILE A 163 -5.98 -5.01 -15.98
N SER A 164 -6.89 -5.82 -16.52
CA SER A 164 -8.33 -5.61 -16.29
C SER A 164 -8.72 -5.82 -14.83
N LEU A 165 -9.80 -5.16 -14.40
CA LEU A 165 -10.40 -5.36 -13.07
C LEU A 165 -10.73 -6.83 -12.79
N THR A 166 -11.28 -7.51 -13.79
CA THR A 166 -11.64 -8.93 -13.68
C THR A 166 -10.42 -9.80 -13.46
N THR A 167 -9.37 -9.61 -14.28
CA THR A 167 -8.10 -10.32 -14.16
C THR A 167 -7.42 -10.06 -12.79
N SER A 168 -7.40 -8.80 -12.35
CA SER A 168 -6.85 -8.44 -11.03
C SER A 168 -7.60 -9.14 -9.89
N LYS A 169 -8.93 -9.19 -9.94
CA LYS A 169 -9.75 -9.94 -8.97
C LYS A 169 -9.48 -11.45 -9.02
N GLN A 170 -9.27 -12.01 -10.20
CA GLN A 170 -8.92 -13.43 -10.36
C GLN A 170 -7.57 -13.74 -9.68
N TYR A 171 -6.56 -12.90 -9.88
CA TYR A 171 -5.26 -13.05 -9.22
C TYR A 171 -5.40 -13.02 -7.69
N LEU A 172 -6.09 -12.03 -7.13
CA LEU A 172 -6.28 -11.90 -5.69
C LEU A 172 -7.07 -13.07 -5.07
N ASN A 173 -7.95 -13.72 -5.85
CA ASN A 173 -8.76 -14.84 -5.40
C ASN A 173 -8.20 -16.21 -5.82
N SER A 174 -7.03 -16.27 -6.41
CA SER A 174 -6.34 -17.51 -6.78
C SER A 174 -6.16 -18.44 -5.58
N GLU A 175 -6.04 -19.73 -5.80
CA GLU A 175 -5.74 -20.70 -4.74
C GLU A 175 -4.45 -20.32 -3.99
N LEU A 176 -4.43 -20.59 -2.69
CA LEU A 176 -3.23 -20.40 -1.89
C LEU A 176 -2.16 -21.43 -2.30
N LYS A 177 -1.06 -20.95 -2.84
CA LYS A 177 0.12 -21.75 -3.21
C LYS A 177 1.34 -21.18 -2.50
N CYS A 178 2.26 -22.05 -2.11
CA CYS A 178 3.58 -21.61 -1.68
C CYS A 178 4.29 -20.89 -2.84
N HIS A 179 5.06 -19.86 -2.55
CA HIS A 179 5.85 -19.12 -3.55
C HIS A 179 7.21 -19.79 -3.83
N LEU A 180 7.60 -20.76 -3.01
CA LEU A 180 8.91 -21.45 -3.12
C LEU A 180 8.79 -22.92 -3.54
N CYS A 181 7.59 -23.53 -3.45
CA CYS A 181 7.35 -24.91 -3.86
C CYS A 181 5.92 -25.08 -4.41
N PRO A 182 5.59 -26.20 -5.09
CA PRO A 182 4.29 -26.39 -5.74
C PRO A 182 3.13 -26.68 -4.76
N MET A 183 3.35 -26.63 -3.45
CA MET A 183 2.34 -26.99 -2.46
C MET A 183 1.18 -26.01 -2.45
N LYS A 184 -0.04 -26.54 -2.53
CA LYS A 184 -1.31 -25.81 -2.35
C LYS A 184 -1.77 -25.94 -0.89
N LEU A 185 -2.25 -24.83 -0.32
CA LEU A 185 -2.67 -24.76 1.06
C LEU A 185 -4.16 -24.39 1.16
N LYS A 186 -4.85 -24.96 2.15
CA LYS A 186 -6.30 -24.73 2.32
C LYS A 186 -6.62 -23.34 2.91
N ASN A 187 -5.76 -22.82 3.76
CA ASN A 187 -5.99 -21.56 4.48
C ASN A 187 -4.67 -20.87 4.88
N MET A 188 -4.79 -19.63 5.31
CA MET A 188 -3.64 -18.81 5.73
C MET A 188 -2.84 -19.37 6.90
N PRO A 189 -3.44 -19.94 7.97
CA PRO A 189 -2.67 -20.56 9.03
C PRO A 189 -1.77 -21.70 8.56
N GLN A 190 -2.26 -22.59 7.68
CA GLN A 190 -1.46 -23.65 7.09
C GLN A 190 -0.34 -23.10 6.21
N LEU A 191 -0.66 -22.09 5.37
CA LEU A 191 0.32 -21.43 4.52
C LEU A 191 1.44 -20.81 5.35
N LYS A 192 1.13 -20.06 6.39
CA LYS A 192 2.14 -19.43 7.26
C LYS A 192 3.04 -20.45 7.95
N LYS A 193 2.48 -21.54 8.45
CA LYS A 193 3.27 -22.65 9.02
C LYS A 193 4.18 -23.32 8.00
N HIS A 194 3.72 -23.45 6.76
CA HIS A 194 4.48 -24.08 5.69
C HIS A 194 5.63 -23.17 5.21
N VAL A 195 5.38 -21.89 5.02
CA VAL A 195 6.40 -20.95 4.49
C VAL A 195 7.61 -20.82 5.41
N ILE A 196 7.41 -20.89 6.72
CA ILE A 196 8.49 -20.85 7.72
C ILE A 196 9.49 -22.01 7.54
N LEU A 197 9.08 -23.14 6.94
CA LEU A 197 9.97 -24.26 6.68
C LEU A 197 11.00 -24.00 5.56
N HIS A 198 10.84 -22.93 4.80
CA HIS A 198 11.72 -22.53 3.71
C HIS A 198 12.70 -21.40 4.08
N VAL A 199 12.64 -20.90 5.32
CA VAL A 199 13.42 -19.73 5.79
C VAL A 199 14.51 -20.19 6.76
#